data_71c910a95dbc8f65a98a3d464ba17477
#
_entry.id   71c910a95dbc8f65a98a3d464ba17477
#
_cell.length_a   1.000
_cell.length_b   1.000
_cell.length_c   1.000
_cell.angle_alpha   90.00
_cell.angle_beta   90.00
_cell.angle_gamma   90.00
#
_symmetry.space_group_name_H-M   'P 1'
#
loop_
_entity.id
_entity.type
_entity.pdbx_description
1 polymer ?
#
loop_
_entity_poly.entity_id
_entity_poly.type
_entity_poly.pdbx_seq_one_letter_code
_entity_poly.pdbx_strand_id
1 'polypeptide(L)'
;MDTDLATIGRQTIQAAEELIKTAQLKPGQILVVGCSTSEVQGVRIGSYGSEVVAARILSSLLKVCSWYQISLAIQCCEHLNRALVVEQAVAAEYHLEEVTVIPVAKAGGSLAAQAMREFTKPTVVETITAHAGLDIGSTLIGMHIKRVAIPVRLTLKHIGQAYLTAAHTRPKLIGGVRAVYELS
;
A
#
# COMPACT_ATOMS: atom_id res chain seq x y z
N MET A 1 26.30 -1.30 -2.77
CA MET A 1 25.84 0.08 -2.91
C MET A 1 25.12 0.44 -1.61
N ASP A 2 25.62 1.49 -0.94
CA ASP A 2 24.92 2.00 0.25
C ASP A 2 23.56 2.54 -0.20
N THR A 3 22.50 1.89 0.25
CA THR A 3 21.14 2.29 -0.11
C THR A 3 20.83 3.58 0.64
N ASP A 4 20.85 4.72 -0.06
CA ASP A 4 20.57 6.02 0.58
C ASP A 4 19.13 6.07 1.11
N LEU A 5 18.98 5.82 2.40
CA LEU A 5 17.69 5.84 3.11
C LEU A 5 16.99 7.21 3.00
N ALA A 6 17.73 8.30 2.91
CA ALA A 6 17.14 9.62 2.75
C ALA A 6 16.46 9.74 1.37
N THR A 7 17.10 9.22 0.34
CA THR A 7 16.50 9.17 -1.02
C THR A 7 15.29 8.26 -1.08
N ILE A 8 15.34 7.06 -0.49
CA ILE A 8 14.17 6.16 -0.40
C ILE A 8 12.99 6.87 0.27
N GLY A 9 13.25 7.54 1.39
CA GLY A 9 12.19 8.28 2.10
C GLY A 9 11.57 9.40 1.27
N ARG A 10 12.40 10.20 0.57
CA ARG A 10 11.90 11.26 -0.33
C ARG A 10 11.08 10.70 -1.48
N GLN A 11 11.56 9.63 -2.14
CA GLN A 11 10.85 8.95 -3.22
C GLN A 11 9.51 8.38 -2.76
N THR A 12 9.46 7.77 -1.56
CA THR A 12 8.22 7.24 -0.97
C THR A 12 7.21 8.35 -0.72
N ILE A 13 7.63 9.47 -0.11
CA ILE A 13 6.76 10.64 0.12
C ILE A 13 6.22 11.15 -1.21
N GLN A 14 7.09 11.39 -2.19
CA GLN A 14 6.70 11.92 -3.49
C GLN A 14 5.69 11.01 -4.19
N ALA A 15 5.94 9.70 -4.23
CA ALA A 15 5.06 8.73 -4.87
C ALA A 15 3.67 8.67 -4.21
N ALA A 16 3.64 8.63 -2.87
CA ALA A 16 2.39 8.59 -2.12
C ALA A 16 1.58 9.89 -2.28
N GLU A 17 2.21 11.06 -2.19
CA GLU A 17 1.54 12.34 -2.39
C GLU A 17 0.99 12.51 -3.82
N GLU A 18 1.79 12.14 -4.83
CA GLU A 18 1.37 12.20 -6.22
C GLU A 18 0.16 11.30 -6.47
N LEU A 19 0.19 10.07 -5.93
CA LEU A 19 -0.94 9.16 -6.05
C LEU A 19 -2.19 9.70 -5.36
N ILE A 20 -2.09 10.16 -4.12
CA ILE A 20 -3.23 10.70 -3.35
C ILE A 20 -3.88 11.86 -4.10
N LYS A 21 -3.07 12.79 -4.62
CA LYS A 21 -3.56 13.94 -5.39
C LYS A 21 -4.20 13.52 -6.71
N THR A 22 -3.56 12.64 -7.49
CA THR A 22 -4.06 12.14 -8.77
C THR A 22 -5.36 11.35 -8.62
N ALA A 23 -5.42 10.51 -7.58
CA ALA A 23 -6.60 9.72 -7.25
C ALA A 23 -7.70 10.52 -6.55
N GLN A 24 -7.42 11.78 -6.16
CA GLN A 24 -8.31 12.64 -5.37
C GLN A 24 -8.85 11.91 -4.13
N LEU A 25 -7.98 11.19 -3.44
CA LEU A 25 -8.36 10.46 -2.24
C LEU A 25 -8.90 11.40 -1.17
N LYS A 26 -9.98 10.96 -0.51
CA LYS A 26 -10.64 11.70 0.56
C LYS A 26 -10.22 11.14 1.94
N PRO A 27 -10.30 11.94 3.00
CA PRO A 27 -10.12 11.47 4.36
C PRO A 27 -10.88 10.17 4.65
N GLY A 28 -10.26 9.25 5.37
CA GLY A 28 -10.79 7.94 5.70
C GLY A 28 -10.59 6.87 4.61
N GLN A 29 -10.35 7.23 3.36
CA GLN A 29 -10.13 6.24 2.29
C GLN A 29 -8.83 5.46 2.48
N ILE A 30 -8.80 4.22 1.97
CA ILE A 30 -7.70 3.29 2.17
C ILE A 30 -6.71 3.36 1.01
N LEU A 31 -5.43 3.54 1.35
CA LEU A 31 -4.26 3.32 0.48
C LEU A 31 -3.62 1.98 0.86
N VAL A 32 -3.61 1.02 -0.05
CA VAL A 32 -2.86 -0.23 0.15
C VAL A 32 -1.45 -0.11 -0.39
N VAL A 33 -0.48 -0.66 0.35
CA VAL A 33 0.92 -0.70 -0.08
C VAL A 33 1.46 -2.12 0.04
N GLY A 34 1.94 -2.65 -1.09
CA GLY A 34 2.78 -3.84 -1.14
C GLY A 34 4.24 -3.42 -1.36
N CYS A 35 5.18 -4.05 -0.68
CA CYS A 35 6.59 -3.69 -0.80
C CYS A 35 7.53 -4.88 -0.64
N SER A 36 8.48 -4.99 -1.57
CA SER A 36 9.66 -5.84 -1.44
C SER A 36 10.87 -4.99 -1.07
N THR A 37 11.27 -5.02 0.20
CA THR A 37 12.47 -4.30 0.67
C THR A 37 13.76 -4.84 0.07
N SER A 38 13.81 -6.10 -0.36
CA SER A 38 14.95 -6.67 -1.11
C SER A 38 15.06 -6.06 -2.51
N GLU A 39 13.95 -5.90 -3.23
CA GLU A 39 13.94 -5.21 -4.53
C GLU A 39 14.36 -3.74 -4.38
N VAL A 40 13.93 -3.05 -3.32
CA VAL A 40 14.36 -1.67 -3.03
C VAL A 40 15.88 -1.56 -2.89
N GLN A 41 16.52 -2.60 -2.35
CA GLN A 41 17.97 -2.69 -2.22
C GLN A 41 18.69 -3.22 -3.48
N GLY A 42 17.96 -3.62 -4.51
CA GLY A 42 18.51 -4.18 -5.74
C GLY A 42 18.95 -5.65 -5.61
N VAL A 43 18.38 -6.39 -4.65
CA VAL A 43 18.57 -7.83 -4.51
C VAL A 43 17.26 -8.56 -4.78
N ARG A 44 17.36 -9.86 -5.15
CA ARG A 44 16.19 -10.66 -5.53
C ARG A 44 15.12 -10.62 -4.43
N ILE A 45 13.85 -10.50 -4.85
CA ILE A 45 12.67 -10.54 -3.96
C ILE A 45 12.73 -11.75 -3.00
N GLY A 46 12.46 -11.50 -1.71
CA GLY A 46 12.46 -12.53 -0.67
C GLY A 46 13.85 -13.00 -0.20
N SER A 47 14.95 -12.52 -0.82
CA SER A 47 16.31 -12.98 -0.49
C SER A 47 16.91 -12.30 0.75
N TYR A 48 16.61 -11.01 0.97
CA TYR A 48 17.16 -10.22 2.07
C TYR A 48 16.24 -9.07 2.44
N GLY A 49 15.37 -9.28 3.43
CA GLY A 49 14.54 -8.20 3.98
C GLY A 49 15.41 -7.22 4.77
N SER A 50 15.16 -5.92 4.63
CA SER A 50 15.82 -4.90 5.44
C SER A 50 14.82 -4.22 6.35
N GLU A 51 14.99 -4.37 7.65
CA GLU A 51 14.17 -3.69 8.65
C GLU A 51 14.35 -2.16 8.60
N VAL A 52 15.58 -1.70 8.34
CA VAL A 52 15.89 -0.27 8.24
C VAL A 52 15.22 0.39 7.04
N VAL A 53 15.22 -0.29 5.89
CA VAL A 53 14.51 0.16 4.69
C VAL A 53 12.99 0.13 4.93
N ALA A 54 12.48 -0.93 5.56
CA ALA A 54 11.06 -1.03 5.91
C ALA A 54 10.62 0.11 6.84
N ALA A 55 11.38 0.37 7.90
CA ALA A 55 11.12 1.47 8.84
C ALA A 55 11.12 2.83 8.12
N ARG A 56 12.07 3.05 7.19
CA ARG A 56 12.14 4.31 6.44
C ARG A 56 10.94 4.50 5.50
N ILE A 57 10.55 3.45 4.78
CA ILE A 57 9.37 3.48 3.90
C ILE A 57 8.11 3.71 4.74
N LEU A 58 7.92 2.93 5.81
CA LEU A 58 6.74 3.03 6.66
C LEU A 58 6.59 4.43 7.29
N SER A 59 7.65 4.96 7.89
CA SER A 59 7.63 6.31 8.49
C SER A 59 7.28 7.39 7.47
N SER A 60 7.74 7.24 6.22
CA SER A 60 7.41 8.14 5.12
C SER A 60 5.94 8.03 4.70
N LEU A 61 5.40 6.81 4.60
CA LEU A 61 3.99 6.56 4.30
C LEU A 61 3.08 7.09 5.42
N LEU A 62 3.40 6.80 6.68
CA LEU A 62 2.64 7.28 7.84
C LEU A 62 2.55 8.80 7.88
N LYS A 63 3.67 9.50 7.60
CA LYS A 63 3.71 10.95 7.54
C LYS A 63 2.75 11.50 6.49
N VAL A 64 2.77 10.97 5.27
CA VAL A 64 1.89 11.41 4.18
C VAL A 64 0.44 11.05 4.47
N CYS A 65 0.16 9.82 4.87
CA CYS A 65 -1.19 9.36 5.17
C CYS A 65 -1.83 10.17 6.32
N SER A 66 -1.06 10.47 7.36
CA SER A 66 -1.52 11.35 8.45
C SER A 66 -1.87 12.75 7.97
N TRP A 67 -1.04 13.36 7.11
CA TRP A 67 -1.29 14.68 6.57
C TRP A 67 -2.58 14.76 5.75
N TYR A 68 -2.86 13.72 4.95
CA TYR A 68 -4.06 13.64 4.10
C TYR A 68 -5.23 12.91 4.77
N GLN A 69 -5.07 12.45 6.01
CA GLN A 69 -6.06 11.64 6.74
C GLN A 69 -6.48 10.38 5.98
N ILE A 70 -5.52 9.73 5.32
CA ILE A 70 -5.72 8.48 4.57
C ILE A 70 -5.38 7.29 5.46
N SER A 71 -6.24 6.27 5.44
CA SER A 71 -6.00 5.00 6.13
C SER A 71 -4.99 4.17 5.36
N LEU A 72 -3.93 3.70 6.04
CA LEU A 72 -2.88 2.89 5.43
C LEU A 72 -3.12 1.40 5.70
N ALA A 73 -3.01 0.58 4.65
CA ALA A 73 -3.03 -0.87 4.74
C ALA A 73 -1.75 -1.45 4.13
N ILE A 74 -1.04 -2.29 4.88
CA ILE A 74 0.22 -2.89 4.45
C ILE A 74 0.01 -4.38 4.12
N GLN A 75 0.27 -4.75 2.87
CA GLN A 75 0.14 -6.11 2.40
C GLN A 75 1.23 -7.01 2.98
N CYS A 76 0.83 -8.19 3.46
CA CYS A 76 1.73 -9.29 3.75
C CYS A 76 2.10 -10.06 2.47
N CYS A 77 3.16 -10.89 2.53
CA CYS A 77 3.52 -11.78 1.43
C CYS A 77 2.58 -12.99 1.33
N GLU A 78 2.79 -13.81 0.30
CA GLU A 78 2.02 -15.03 0.02
C GLU A 78 2.06 -16.06 1.15
N HIS A 79 3.10 -16.09 1.98
CA HIS A 79 3.18 -16.98 3.15
C HIS A 79 2.08 -16.71 4.19
N LEU A 80 1.53 -15.50 4.21
CA LEU A 80 0.36 -15.14 5.00
C LEU A 80 -0.86 -14.83 4.10
N ASN A 81 -0.97 -15.53 2.97
CA ASN A 81 -2.08 -15.43 2.01
C ASN A 81 -2.40 -13.99 1.59
N ARG A 82 -1.40 -13.10 1.63
CA ARG A 82 -1.53 -11.67 1.35
C ARG A 82 -2.56 -10.93 2.22
N ALA A 83 -2.74 -11.39 3.46
CA ALA A 83 -3.46 -10.65 4.48
C ALA A 83 -2.82 -9.26 4.69
N LEU A 84 -3.51 -8.35 5.35
CA LEU A 84 -3.07 -6.96 5.45
C LEU A 84 -3.03 -6.49 6.90
N VAL A 85 -1.99 -5.72 7.23
CA VAL A 85 -1.91 -4.99 8.50
C VAL A 85 -2.62 -3.65 8.35
N VAL A 86 -3.56 -3.39 9.23
CA VAL A 86 -4.31 -2.14 9.31
C VAL A 86 -4.41 -1.67 10.77
N GLU A 87 -4.81 -0.42 10.99
CA GLU A 87 -5.26 0.01 12.33
C GLU A 87 -6.62 -0.62 12.65
N GLN A 88 -6.84 -1.02 13.90
CA GLN A 88 -8.11 -1.62 14.37
C GLN A 88 -9.32 -0.73 14.07
N ALA A 89 -9.14 0.60 14.13
CA ALA A 89 -10.19 1.55 13.76
C ALA A 89 -10.62 1.39 12.29
N VAL A 90 -9.68 1.12 11.38
CA VAL A 90 -9.97 0.87 9.96
C VAL A 90 -10.71 -0.45 9.79
N ALA A 91 -10.29 -1.50 10.50
CA ALA A 91 -10.99 -2.79 10.46
C ALA A 91 -12.45 -2.64 10.93
N ALA A 92 -12.69 -1.89 11.99
CA ALA A 92 -14.03 -1.62 12.51
C ALA A 92 -14.86 -0.76 11.53
N GLU A 93 -14.30 0.33 10.98
CA GLU A 93 -15.00 1.24 10.06
C GLU A 93 -15.44 0.54 8.78
N TYR A 94 -14.59 -0.32 8.23
CA TYR A 94 -14.84 -1.03 6.98
C TYR A 94 -15.41 -2.43 7.16
N HIS A 95 -15.71 -2.85 8.41
CA HIS A 95 -16.24 -4.18 8.75
C HIS A 95 -15.39 -5.33 8.17
N LEU A 96 -14.06 -5.20 8.34
CA LEU A 96 -13.11 -6.18 7.80
C LEU A 96 -13.00 -7.40 8.73
N GLU A 97 -12.79 -8.57 8.13
CA GLU A 97 -12.59 -9.81 8.87
C GLU A 97 -11.17 -9.88 9.42
N GLU A 98 -11.06 -9.85 10.77
CA GLU A 98 -9.76 -9.97 11.46
C GLU A 98 -9.30 -11.42 11.49
N VAL A 99 -8.00 -11.63 11.30
CA VAL A 99 -7.34 -12.94 11.36
C VAL A 99 -6.22 -12.95 12.39
N THR A 100 -6.02 -14.11 13.04
CA THR A 100 -5.03 -14.26 14.10
C THR A 100 -3.69 -14.70 13.53
N VAL A 101 -2.85 -13.72 13.14
CA VAL A 101 -1.48 -13.95 12.71
C VAL A 101 -0.62 -12.73 12.99
N ILE A 102 0.67 -12.93 13.26
CA ILE A 102 1.63 -11.82 13.41
C ILE A 102 2.65 -11.92 12.29
N PRO A 103 2.68 -10.96 11.35
CA PRO A 103 3.68 -10.93 10.31
C PRO A 103 5.08 -10.69 10.88
N VAL A 104 6.03 -11.47 10.37
CA VAL A 104 7.46 -11.33 10.65
C VAL A 104 8.23 -11.17 9.33
N ALA A 105 9.48 -10.72 9.39
CA ALA A 105 10.27 -10.46 8.18
C ALA A 105 10.34 -11.65 7.20
N LYS A 106 10.40 -12.89 7.72
CA LYS A 106 10.45 -14.11 6.92
C LYS A 106 9.09 -14.68 6.51
N ALA A 107 8.01 -14.21 7.14
CA ALA A 107 6.63 -14.62 6.83
C ALA A 107 5.70 -13.42 7.04
N GLY A 108 5.31 -12.78 5.97
CA GLY A 108 4.57 -11.50 5.92
C GLY A 108 5.37 -10.37 5.29
N GLY A 109 6.70 -10.39 5.44
CA GLY A 109 7.61 -9.40 4.88
C GLY A 109 7.97 -8.27 5.86
N SER A 110 9.10 -7.63 5.61
CA SER A 110 9.68 -6.64 6.54
C SER A 110 8.77 -5.41 6.73
N LEU A 111 8.07 -4.94 5.68
CA LEU A 111 7.18 -3.78 5.81
C LEU A 111 5.95 -4.10 6.66
N ALA A 112 5.32 -5.26 6.48
CA ALA A 112 4.19 -5.69 7.28
C ALA A 112 4.59 -5.96 8.75
N ALA A 113 5.75 -6.59 8.98
CA ALA A 113 6.31 -6.76 10.32
C ALA A 113 6.58 -5.42 11.01
N GLN A 114 7.04 -4.41 10.26
CA GLN A 114 7.26 -3.07 10.81
C GLN A 114 5.94 -2.37 11.12
N ALA A 115 4.92 -2.52 10.27
CA ALA A 115 3.59 -1.95 10.51
C ALA A 115 2.95 -2.52 11.78
N MET A 116 3.10 -3.82 12.05
CA MET A 116 2.66 -4.43 13.32
C MET A 116 3.31 -3.83 14.56
N ARG A 117 4.51 -3.26 14.44
CA ARG A 117 5.24 -2.64 15.57
C ARG A 117 4.89 -1.16 15.75
N GLU A 118 4.62 -0.45 14.65
CA GLU A 118 4.51 1.02 14.66
C GLU A 118 3.08 1.55 14.59
N PHE A 119 2.12 0.78 14.10
CA PHE A 119 0.72 1.17 14.20
C PHE A 119 0.30 1.24 15.66
N THR A 120 -0.60 2.15 15.98
CA THR A 120 -1.03 2.39 17.36
C THR A 120 -1.80 1.20 17.95
N LYS A 121 -2.71 0.64 17.14
CA LYS A 121 -3.48 -0.58 17.45
C LYS A 121 -3.55 -1.44 16.20
N PRO A 122 -2.45 -2.15 15.86
CA PRO A 122 -2.41 -2.97 14.66
C PRO A 122 -3.31 -4.19 14.78
N THR A 123 -3.97 -4.53 13.69
CA THR A 123 -4.62 -5.82 13.50
C THR A 123 -4.32 -6.34 12.11
N VAL A 124 -4.53 -7.63 11.88
CA VAL A 124 -4.40 -8.26 10.57
C VAL A 124 -5.78 -8.63 10.06
N VAL A 125 -6.08 -8.27 8.82
CA VAL A 125 -7.34 -8.60 8.16
C VAL A 125 -7.10 -9.46 6.93
N GLU A 126 -8.06 -10.34 6.61
CA GLU A 126 -7.92 -11.27 5.49
C GLU A 126 -7.91 -10.52 4.15
N THR A 127 -8.86 -9.63 3.94
CA THR A 127 -9.06 -8.91 2.67
C THR A 127 -9.48 -7.47 2.89
N ILE A 128 -9.24 -6.62 1.88
CA ILE A 128 -9.75 -5.25 1.81
C ILE A 128 -10.23 -4.90 0.41
N THR A 129 -10.93 -3.76 0.30
CA THR A 129 -11.24 -3.10 -0.97
C THR A 129 -10.72 -1.66 -0.93
N ALA A 130 -9.41 -1.51 -1.22
CA ALA A 130 -8.72 -0.23 -1.15
C ALA A 130 -9.11 0.72 -2.30
N HIS A 131 -9.00 2.02 -2.05
CA HIS A 131 -9.33 3.08 -3.00
C HIS A 131 -8.18 3.44 -3.94
N ALA A 132 -6.95 3.24 -3.47
CA ALA A 132 -5.72 3.36 -4.26
C ALA A 132 -4.66 2.42 -3.73
N GLY A 133 -3.60 2.21 -4.50
CA GLY A 133 -2.50 1.35 -4.08
C GLY A 133 -1.18 1.69 -4.74
N LEU A 134 -0.11 1.48 -3.97
CA LEU A 134 1.28 1.50 -4.41
C LEU A 134 1.86 0.09 -4.36
N ASP A 135 2.48 -0.34 -5.44
CA ASP A 135 3.24 -1.58 -5.51
C ASP A 135 4.72 -1.26 -5.70
N ILE A 136 5.52 -1.55 -4.70
CA ILE A 136 6.95 -1.29 -4.65
C ILE A 136 7.69 -2.63 -4.80
N GLY A 137 8.11 -2.95 -6.02
CA GLY A 137 8.86 -4.18 -6.30
C GLY A 137 7.99 -5.34 -6.78
N SER A 138 6.93 -5.05 -7.52
CA SER A 138 6.10 -6.06 -8.23
C SER A 138 5.51 -7.13 -7.30
N THR A 139 4.99 -6.69 -6.15
CA THR A 139 4.40 -7.57 -5.13
C THR A 139 2.98 -7.99 -5.44
N LEU A 140 2.35 -7.39 -6.45
CA LEU A 140 0.97 -7.65 -6.89
C LEU A 140 -0.07 -7.27 -5.84
N ILE A 141 -0.55 -6.03 -5.90
CA ILE A 141 -1.59 -5.49 -5.00
C ILE A 141 -3.00 -5.49 -5.60
N GLY A 142 -3.14 -5.92 -6.86
CA GLY A 142 -4.38 -5.76 -7.62
C GLY A 142 -5.61 -6.41 -6.99
N MET A 143 -5.43 -7.53 -6.24
CA MET A 143 -6.50 -8.23 -5.53
C MET A 143 -7.14 -7.38 -4.42
N HIS A 144 -6.42 -6.36 -3.92
CA HIS A 144 -6.88 -5.49 -2.84
C HIS A 144 -7.56 -4.21 -3.32
N ILE A 145 -7.48 -3.92 -4.62
CA ILE A 145 -8.04 -2.69 -5.19
C ILE A 145 -9.52 -2.88 -5.51
N LYS A 146 -10.34 -1.94 -5.07
CA LYS A 146 -11.77 -1.89 -5.43
C LYS A 146 -11.93 -1.78 -6.94
N ARG A 147 -12.86 -2.54 -7.51
CA ARG A 147 -13.16 -2.45 -8.95
C ARG A 147 -13.90 -1.13 -9.26
N VAL A 148 -13.50 -0.41 -10.31
CA VAL A 148 -12.52 -0.74 -11.34
C VAL A 148 -11.16 -0.14 -10.97
N ALA A 149 -10.08 -0.94 -11.01
CA ALA A 149 -8.73 -0.44 -10.85
C ALA A 149 -8.23 0.25 -12.13
N ILE A 150 -7.66 1.43 -11.99
CA ILE A 150 -7.09 2.24 -13.08
C ILE A 150 -5.62 2.48 -12.78
N PRO A 151 -4.69 2.18 -13.72
CA PRO A 151 -3.28 2.43 -13.51
C PRO A 151 -3.00 3.96 -13.46
N VAL A 152 -2.19 4.36 -12.50
CA VAL A 152 -1.65 5.73 -12.37
C VAL A 152 -0.20 5.76 -12.85
N ARG A 153 0.11 6.69 -13.73
CA ARG A 153 1.47 6.88 -14.26
C ARG A 153 2.19 7.93 -13.43
N LEU A 154 2.82 7.48 -12.34
CA LEU A 154 3.61 8.35 -11.48
C LEU A 154 4.86 8.87 -12.20
N THR A 155 5.33 10.04 -11.77
CA THR A 155 6.59 10.65 -12.23
C THR A 155 7.77 9.71 -11.92
N LEU A 156 7.83 9.19 -10.69
CA LEU A 156 8.83 8.21 -10.30
C LEU A 156 8.45 6.82 -10.84
N LYS A 157 9.47 6.09 -11.32
CA LYS A 157 9.33 4.70 -11.78
C LYS A 157 9.92 3.70 -10.81
N HIS A 158 10.67 4.17 -9.83
CA HIS A 158 11.35 3.34 -8.84
C HIS A 158 11.34 4.01 -7.47
N ILE A 159 11.39 3.18 -6.43
CA ILE A 159 11.80 3.55 -5.07
C ILE A 159 13.05 2.72 -4.76
N GLY A 160 14.19 3.38 -4.55
CA GLY A 160 15.47 2.68 -4.62
C GLY A 160 15.65 2.02 -6.00
N GLN A 161 15.86 0.69 -6.01
CA GLN A 161 15.96 -0.11 -7.23
C GLN A 161 14.62 -0.79 -7.60
N ALA A 162 13.63 -0.81 -6.70
CA ALA A 162 12.36 -1.48 -6.92
C ALA A 162 11.48 -0.74 -7.93
N TYR A 163 10.91 -1.46 -8.88
CA TYR A 163 9.87 -0.94 -9.76
C TYR A 163 8.68 -0.43 -8.94
N LEU A 164 8.14 0.72 -9.35
CA LEU A 164 6.99 1.34 -8.73
C LEU A 164 5.81 1.34 -9.70
N THR A 165 4.70 0.73 -9.28
CA THR A 165 3.41 0.83 -9.95
C THR A 165 2.35 1.37 -9.01
N ALA A 166 1.32 2.01 -9.59
CA ALA A 166 0.26 2.62 -8.81
C ALA A 166 -1.08 2.46 -9.52
N ALA A 167 -2.13 2.36 -8.72
CA ALA A 167 -3.50 2.32 -9.21
C ALA A 167 -4.43 3.11 -8.29
N HIS A 168 -5.53 3.60 -8.87
CA HIS A 168 -6.66 4.10 -8.11
C HIS A 168 -7.96 3.47 -8.62
N THR A 169 -9.07 3.77 -7.97
CA THR A 169 -10.38 3.23 -8.36
C THR A 169 -11.29 4.32 -8.92
N ARG A 170 -12.27 3.91 -9.70
CA ARG A 170 -13.44 4.72 -10.03
C ARG A 170 -14.71 3.88 -9.94
N PRO A 171 -15.87 4.51 -9.83
CA PRO A 171 -17.16 3.79 -9.95
C PRO A 171 -17.27 3.02 -11.25
N LYS A 172 -17.92 1.87 -11.20
CA LYS A 172 -18.23 1.08 -12.39
C LYS A 172 -19.23 1.83 -13.27
N LEU A 173 -18.99 1.83 -14.57
CA LEU A 173 -19.96 2.29 -15.55
C LEU A 173 -20.85 1.09 -15.91
N ILE A 174 -21.92 0.88 -15.16
CA ILE A 174 -22.84 -0.26 -15.34
C ILE A 174 -24.18 0.25 -15.83
N GLY A 175 -24.57 -0.24 -16.99
CA GLY A 175 -25.87 0.08 -17.58
C GLY A 175 -25.96 -0.36 -19.03
N GLY A 176 -27.16 -0.25 -19.61
CA GLY A 176 -27.39 -0.51 -21.02
C GLY A 176 -27.46 0.79 -21.84
N VAL A 177 -27.98 0.69 -23.05
CA VAL A 177 -28.12 1.80 -24.03
C VAL A 177 -28.88 3.03 -23.49
N ARG A 178 -29.70 2.85 -22.45
CA ARG A 178 -30.46 3.92 -21.81
C ARG A 178 -29.78 4.51 -20.57
N ALA A 179 -28.60 4.03 -20.22
CA ALA A 179 -27.88 4.52 -19.03
C ALA A 179 -27.41 5.95 -19.26
N VAL A 180 -27.59 6.79 -18.22
CA VAL A 180 -27.07 8.17 -18.17
C VAL A 180 -26.02 8.20 -17.06
N TYR A 181 -24.85 8.71 -17.35
CA TYR A 181 -23.70 8.74 -16.43
C TYR A 181 -23.39 10.13 -15.91
N GLU A 182 -23.95 11.17 -16.54
CA GLU A 182 -23.79 12.57 -16.13
C GLU A 182 -25.16 13.23 -16.10
N LEU A 183 -25.37 14.09 -15.10
CA LEU A 183 -26.56 14.93 -15.05
C LEU A 183 -26.34 16.12 -15.98
N SER A 184 -27.24 16.35 -16.92
CA SER A 184 -27.27 17.51 -17.81
C SER A 184 -27.69 18.77 -17.07
#